data_94983055c1dd9dcc1573ab2afb6f5198
#
_entry.id   94983055c1dd9dcc1573ab2afb6f5198
#
_cell.length_a   1.000
_cell.length_b   1.000
_cell.length_c   1.000
_cell.angle_alpha   90.00
_cell.angle_beta   90.00
_cell.angle_gamma   90.00
#
_symmetry.space_group_name_H-M   'P 1'
#
loop_
_entity.id
_entity.type
_entity.pdbx_description
1 polymer ?
#
loop_
_entity_poly.entity_id
_entity_poly.type
_entity_poly.pdbx_seq_one_letter_code
_entity_poly.pdbx_strand_id
1 'polypeptide(L)'
;VDKTFLFKGEEDNEFIPLFSFNEQGEENEPEMVIDSLLPILPLRNTVLFPGVVIPITVGRDKSIQAVKASYNKDKLIGVVSQKDGNIEDPTPADLCQIGTVAKIIKMIKMQDGGTTIIIQGKKRFELLEMKEEDPFFKASVKVLVEDKVEKENQNFQAYLSNIKDLATQIIQLSPNFPSEAAMILKNIESPLFLINFVSSNLSVEVNDKQALLEQNNITLRAEKLIQFLQQELQFVELKNKVANKTRTEIDKQQRDYFLQQQLKSIKDELGGDPNEREVAEMKKKAEGKKWPESAKKLFQNGLEKLERMHPSTPDYSVVYNHLDLLLDLPWEHYTADNYDLKNAKKVLDADHYGMGKIKNRILEYLAVLKIKGDMKSPILCFLGPPGIGKTSLGKSIAHAIGRKYIRVSLGGLHDESEIRGHRKTYIGAMPGRIVQSLRKVKTSNPVMILDEIDKIGSDHRGDPSSALLEVLDPEQNHSFYDNYLESEYDLSKTLFIATANDISRIQPALRDRLEIIDLSGYAVEEKIEIAKRHLLPKQRQAHGLDKINFKVLDNVLEKVIEDYTRESGVRELDRQLASIMRYQAKELAYKHKVKPTVTKTDLNK
;
A
#
# COMPACT_ATOMS: atom_id res chain seq x y z
N VAL A 1 -68.77 -2.13 4.24
CA VAL A 1 -67.82 -1.95 5.34
C VAL A 1 -66.68 -1.07 4.79
N ASP A 2 -66.76 0.24 5.11
CA ASP A 2 -65.78 1.24 4.72
C ASP A 2 -64.43 0.95 5.40
N LYS A 3 -63.42 0.55 4.61
CA LYS A 3 -62.04 0.56 5.05
C LYS A 3 -61.33 1.75 4.45
N THR A 4 -61.25 2.80 5.23
CA THR A 4 -60.47 3.99 4.93
C THR A 4 -59.04 3.77 5.48
N PHE A 5 -58.03 3.73 4.65
CA PHE A 5 -56.64 3.68 5.08
C PHE A 5 -56.00 5.07 4.94
N LEU A 6 -55.53 5.64 6.06
CA LEU A 6 -54.71 6.84 6.13
C LEU A 6 -53.26 6.40 6.31
N PHE A 7 -52.39 6.77 5.41
CA PHE A 7 -50.95 6.66 5.60
C PHE A 7 -50.33 8.07 5.77
N LYS A 8 -49.53 8.22 6.81
CA LYS A 8 -48.77 9.41 7.16
C LYS A 8 -47.34 9.22 6.68
N GLY A 9 -46.91 9.93 5.64
CA GLY A 9 -45.51 10.04 5.25
C GLY A 9 -44.83 11.07 6.16
N GLU A 10 -43.71 10.73 6.77
CA GLU A 10 -42.79 11.65 7.43
C GLU A 10 -41.87 12.26 6.37
N GLU A 11 -41.77 13.61 6.41
CA GLU A 11 -40.92 14.47 5.57
C GLU A 11 -41.40 14.67 4.11
N ASP A 12 -41.79 15.91 3.87
CA ASP A 12 -42.36 16.51 2.64
C ASP A 12 -43.83 16.22 2.37
N ASN A 13 -44.62 17.31 2.28
CA ASN A 13 -46.07 17.39 2.11
C ASN A 13 -46.60 16.74 0.83
N GLU A 14 -46.34 15.47 0.59
CA GLU A 14 -47.01 14.69 -0.47
C GLU A 14 -48.25 13.99 0.09
N PHE A 15 -49.43 14.50 -0.32
CA PHE A 15 -50.71 13.88 0.02
C PHE A 15 -50.96 12.63 -0.81
N ILE A 16 -51.02 11.47 -0.18
CA ILE A 16 -51.42 10.23 -0.81
C ILE A 16 -52.96 10.22 -0.95
N PRO A 17 -53.52 10.04 -2.15
CA PRO A 17 -54.96 10.03 -2.34
C PRO A 17 -55.66 8.90 -1.56
N LEU A 18 -56.79 9.23 -0.94
CA LEU A 18 -57.63 8.29 -0.23
C LEU A 18 -58.36 7.39 -1.24
N PHE A 19 -58.18 6.09 -1.12
CA PHE A 19 -58.93 5.13 -1.94
C PHE A 19 -60.35 4.96 -1.38
N SER A 20 -61.39 5.36 -2.12
CA SER A 20 -62.75 4.89 -1.89
C SER A 20 -63.16 3.99 -3.04
N PHE A 21 -63.20 2.70 -2.79
CA PHE A 21 -63.77 1.72 -3.72
C PHE A 21 -65.30 1.86 -3.72
N ASN A 22 -65.88 2.59 -4.66
CA ASN A 22 -67.27 2.44 -5.06
C ASN A 22 -67.31 2.29 -6.58
N GLU A 23 -67.05 1.06 -7.03
CA GLU A 23 -67.18 0.68 -8.45
C GLU A 23 -68.66 0.53 -8.93
N GLN A 24 -69.61 0.78 -8.08
CA GLN A 24 -71.03 0.68 -8.44
C GLN A 24 -71.68 2.06 -8.43
N GLY A 25 -71.62 2.82 -9.55
CA GLY A 25 -72.36 4.06 -9.54
C GLY A 25 -72.20 5.06 -10.66
N GLU A 26 -71.41 4.80 -11.72
CA GLU A 26 -71.32 5.80 -12.81
C GLU A 26 -72.44 5.70 -13.89
N GLU A 27 -73.18 4.64 -13.94
CA GLU A 27 -74.28 4.49 -14.95
C GLU A 27 -75.64 5.00 -14.49
N ASN A 28 -75.86 5.33 -13.20
CA ASN A 28 -77.18 5.73 -12.67
C ASN A 28 -77.16 6.91 -11.67
N GLU A 29 -76.16 7.78 -11.67
CA GLU A 29 -76.33 9.06 -10.94
C GLU A 29 -77.26 9.97 -11.76
N PRO A 30 -78.35 10.55 -11.15
CA PRO A 30 -79.27 11.48 -11.85
C PRO A 30 -78.41 12.64 -12.36
N GLU A 31 -78.76 13.11 -13.58
CA GLU A 31 -78.08 14.26 -14.22
C GLU A 31 -77.80 15.35 -13.19
N MET A 32 -76.56 15.52 -12.81
CA MET A 32 -76.15 16.49 -11.79
C MET A 32 -76.38 17.88 -12.41
N VAL A 33 -77.42 18.54 -11.95
CA VAL A 33 -77.70 19.92 -12.38
C VAL A 33 -76.65 20.79 -11.76
N ILE A 34 -75.64 21.14 -12.56
CA ILE A 34 -74.60 22.06 -12.17
C ILE A 34 -75.09 23.46 -12.44
N ASP A 35 -75.32 24.23 -11.37
CA ASP A 35 -75.66 25.65 -11.51
C ASP A 35 -74.65 26.35 -12.42
N SER A 36 -75.14 27.23 -13.29
CA SER A 36 -74.28 28.01 -14.20
C SER A 36 -73.32 28.91 -13.45
N LEU A 37 -73.50 29.10 -12.13
CA LEU A 37 -72.65 29.91 -11.26
C LEU A 37 -72.13 29.04 -10.12
N LEU A 38 -70.81 28.69 -10.16
CA LEU A 38 -70.16 27.80 -9.20
C LEU A 38 -69.14 28.54 -8.33
N PRO A 39 -69.09 28.31 -7.00
CA PRO A 39 -67.98 28.74 -6.16
C PRO A 39 -66.65 28.09 -6.61
N ILE A 40 -65.58 28.87 -6.72
CA ILE A 40 -64.27 28.41 -7.19
C ILE A 40 -63.30 28.37 -6.05
N LEU A 41 -62.60 27.24 -5.92
CA LEU A 41 -61.51 26.98 -4.96
C LEU A 41 -60.16 26.90 -5.73
N PRO A 42 -59.29 27.90 -5.60
CA PRO A 42 -57.93 27.82 -6.16
C PRO A 42 -57.08 26.83 -5.39
N LEU A 43 -56.49 25.87 -6.11
CA LEU A 43 -55.53 24.92 -5.55
C LEU A 43 -54.09 25.38 -5.78
N ARG A 44 -53.28 25.16 -4.77
CA ARG A 44 -51.84 25.43 -4.80
C ARG A 44 -51.10 24.10 -4.98
N ASN A 45 -50.23 24.00 -5.96
CA ASN A 45 -49.36 22.86 -6.21
C ASN A 45 -50.08 21.49 -6.42
N THR A 46 -51.35 21.53 -6.79
CA THR A 46 -52.12 20.28 -6.97
C THR A 46 -53.18 20.45 -8.06
N VAL A 47 -53.43 19.40 -8.82
CA VAL A 47 -54.48 19.31 -9.85
C VAL A 47 -55.48 18.21 -9.44
N LEU A 48 -56.77 18.50 -9.42
CA LEU A 48 -57.79 17.53 -9.14
C LEU A 48 -58.30 16.92 -10.44
N PHE A 49 -58.24 15.60 -10.52
CA PHE A 49 -58.79 14.83 -11.65
C PHE A 49 -60.19 14.23 -11.34
N PRO A 50 -61.05 14.05 -12.34
CA PRO A 50 -62.34 13.37 -12.17
C PRO A 50 -62.19 11.96 -11.60
N GLY A 51 -63.09 11.58 -10.70
CA GLY A 51 -63.07 10.29 -10.00
C GLY A 51 -62.12 10.20 -8.80
N VAL A 52 -61.11 11.07 -8.70
CA VAL A 52 -60.08 11.03 -7.66
C VAL A 52 -60.57 11.73 -6.41
N VAL A 53 -60.21 11.19 -5.23
CA VAL A 53 -60.51 11.78 -3.92
C VAL A 53 -59.19 12.27 -3.31
N ILE A 54 -59.18 13.55 -2.92
CA ILE A 54 -57.98 14.14 -2.27
C ILE A 54 -58.38 14.93 -1.01
N PRO A 55 -57.56 14.90 0.05
CA PRO A 55 -57.66 15.83 1.16
C PRO A 55 -56.96 17.16 0.79
N ILE A 56 -57.59 18.29 1.11
CA ILE A 56 -57.04 19.62 0.89
C ILE A 56 -57.16 20.45 2.14
N THR A 57 -56.05 21.02 2.57
CA THR A 57 -56.03 22.01 3.67
C THR A 57 -56.32 23.39 3.10
N VAL A 58 -57.34 24.04 3.62
CA VAL A 58 -57.79 25.36 3.20
C VAL A 58 -57.39 26.37 4.29
N GLY A 59 -56.50 27.29 3.94
CA GLY A 59 -55.98 28.29 4.90
C GLY A 59 -56.41 29.74 4.62
N ARG A 60 -56.87 30.03 3.37
CA ARG A 60 -57.26 31.41 2.99
C ARG A 60 -58.68 31.72 3.35
N ASP A 61 -58.96 32.89 3.87
CA ASP A 61 -60.31 33.31 4.30
C ASP A 61 -61.35 33.21 3.16
N LYS A 62 -61.03 33.69 1.94
CA LYS A 62 -61.88 33.57 0.76
C LYS A 62 -62.17 32.08 0.41
N SER A 63 -61.18 31.24 0.49
CA SER A 63 -61.30 29.81 0.23
C SER A 63 -62.16 29.10 1.31
N ILE A 64 -61.98 29.43 2.59
CA ILE A 64 -62.79 28.92 3.68
C ILE A 64 -64.27 29.33 3.52
N GLN A 65 -64.51 30.56 3.11
CA GLN A 65 -65.90 31.05 2.85
C GLN A 65 -66.53 30.34 1.66
N ALA A 66 -65.78 30.11 0.55
CA ALA A 66 -66.26 29.37 -0.61
C ALA A 66 -66.66 27.94 -0.22
N VAL A 67 -65.77 27.24 0.56
CA VAL A 67 -66.02 25.89 1.04
C VAL A 67 -67.26 25.82 1.95
N LYS A 68 -67.40 26.78 2.91
CA LYS A 68 -68.58 26.82 3.80
C LYS A 68 -69.86 27.08 3.03
N ALA A 69 -69.85 28.00 2.07
CA ALA A 69 -70.98 28.29 1.22
C ALA A 69 -71.42 27.05 0.39
N SER A 70 -70.47 26.38 -0.20
CA SER A 70 -70.72 25.16 -0.98
C SER A 70 -71.19 23.98 -0.09
N TYR A 71 -70.60 23.81 1.10
CA TYR A 71 -70.95 22.73 2.02
C TYR A 71 -72.40 22.82 2.53
N ASN A 72 -72.91 24.04 2.72
CA ASN A 72 -74.27 24.29 3.22
C ASN A 72 -75.33 24.26 2.13
N LYS A 73 -74.94 24.25 0.83
CA LYS A 73 -75.87 24.26 -0.31
C LYS A 73 -75.94 22.81 -0.90
N ASP A 74 -75.27 22.57 -1.95
CA ASP A 74 -75.28 21.34 -2.75
C ASP A 74 -74.02 20.49 -2.60
N LYS A 75 -73.07 20.98 -1.80
CA LYS A 75 -71.73 20.40 -1.60
C LYS A 75 -70.85 20.36 -2.87
N LEU A 76 -71.22 21.14 -3.88
CA LEU A 76 -70.45 21.25 -5.12
C LEU A 76 -69.57 22.51 -5.09
N ILE A 77 -68.33 22.34 -5.56
CA ILE A 77 -67.36 23.39 -5.66
C ILE A 77 -66.52 23.21 -6.93
N GLY A 78 -66.21 24.29 -7.64
CA GLY A 78 -65.27 24.26 -8.76
C GLY A 78 -63.83 24.34 -8.23
N VAL A 79 -63.01 23.44 -8.65
CA VAL A 79 -61.62 23.37 -8.22
C VAL A 79 -60.71 23.66 -9.41
N VAL A 80 -59.83 24.66 -9.28
CA VAL A 80 -58.96 25.12 -10.36
C VAL A 80 -57.54 25.30 -9.81
N SER A 81 -56.55 24.82 -10.54
CA SER A 81 -55.13 24.97 -10.14
C SER A 81 -54.62 26.37 -10.45
N GLN A 82 -53.74 26.90 -9.60
CA GLN A 82 -53.02 28.12 -9.88
C GLN A 82 -51.90 27.84 -10.90
N LYS A 83 -51.63 28.79 -11.80
CA LYS A 83 -50.50 28.74 -12.75
C LYS A 83 -49.15 28.82 -12.06
N ASP A 84 -49.05 29.66 -11.01
CA ASP A 84 -47.89 29.80 -10.17
C ASP A 84 -48.26 29.56 -8.70
N GLY A 85 -47.69 28.51 -8.11
CA GLY A 85 -47.91 28.12 -6.72
C GLY A 85 -47.33 29.13 -5.69
N ASN A 86 -46.46 30.06 -6.08
CA ASN A 86 -45.85 31.02 -5.17
C ASN A 86 -46.77 32.19 -4.85
N ILE A 87 -47.82 32.43 -5.63
CA ILE A 87 -48.78 33.54 -5.43
C ILE A 87 -49.69 33.21 -4.25
N GLU A 88 -49.62 34.01 -3.19
CA GLU A 88 -50.44 33.82 -1.99
C GLU A 88 -51.90 34.18 -2.23
N ASP A 89 -52.19 35.31 -2.86
CA ASP A 89 -53.53 35.77 -3.22
C ASP A 89 -53.70 35.83 -4.75
N PRO A 90 -54.15 34.73 -5.36
CA PRO A 90 -54.28 34.68 -6.82
C PRO A 90 -55.44 35.57 -7.31
N THR A 91 -55.19 36.22 -8.43
CA THR A 91 -56.21 36.91 -9.23
C THR A 91 -56.84 35.93 -10.22
N PRO A 92 -58.00 36.23 -10.83
CA PRO A 92 -58.57 35.40 -11.87
C PRO A 92 -57.64 35.04 -13.03
N ALA A 93 -56.67 35.94 -13.34
CA ALA A 93 -55.68 35.71 -14.40
C ALA A 93 -54.62 34.64 -14.04
N ASP A 94 -54.40 34.41 -12.75
CA ASP A 94 -53.46 33.43 -12.23
C ASP A 94 -54.04 32.02 -12.16
N LEU A 95 -55.29 31.82 -12.50
CA LEU A 95 -55.97 30.53 -12.50
C LEU A 95 -55.91 29.88 -13.88
N CYS A 96 -55.90 28.54 -13.89
CA CYS A 96 -56.03 27.78 -15.11
C CYS A 96 -57.46 27.85 -15.63
N GLN A 97 -57.66 27.70 -16.95
CA GLN A 97 -58.98 27.80 -17.55
C GLN A 97 -59.82 26.50 -17.37
N ILE A 98 -59.18 25.34 -17.27
CA ILE A 98 -59.84 24.06 -17.09
C ILE A 98 -59.64 23.61 -15.64
N GLY A 99 -60.76 23.28 -15.00
CA GLY A 99 -60.81 22.74 -13.65
C GLY A 99 -61.71 21.52 -13.54
N THR A 100 -61.92 21.09 -12.31
CA THR A 100 -62.76 19.93 -12.00
C THR A 100 -63.85 20.32 -10.98
N VAL A 101 -65.13 20.05 -11.31
CA VAL A 101 -66.22 20.15 -10.34
C VAL A 101 -66.02 19.05 -9.30
N ALA A 102 -65.96 19.44 -8.05
CA ALA A 102 -65.73 18.51 -6.93
C ALA A 102 -66.95 18.48 -6.00
N LYS A 103 -67.21 17.32 -5.44
CA LYS A 103 -68.17 17.13 -4.35
C LYS A 103 -67.41 17.10 -3.01
N ILE A 104 -67.79 17.96 -2.07
CA ILE A 104 -67.23 17.95 -0.73
C ILE A 104 -67.82 16.77 0.06
N ILE A 105 -66.99 15.77 0.37
CA ILE A 105 -67.38 14.56 1.12
C ILE A 105 -67.42 14.88 2.62
N LYS A 106 -66.36 15.50 3.15
CA LYS A 106 -66.21 15.75 4.58
C LYS A 106 -65.41 17.05 4.82
N MET A 107 -65.74 17.75 5.87
CA MET A 107 -64.99 18.90 6.34
C MET A 107 -64.51 18.64 7.77
N ILE A 108 -63.22 18.77 8.02
CA ILE A 108 -62.56 18.50 9.30
C ILE A 108 -61.89 19.81 9.77
N LYS A 109 -62.23 20.25 10.95
CA LYS A 109 -61.53 21.39 11.59
C LYS A 109 -60.35 20.83 12.37
N MET A 110 -59.17 21.34 12.11
CA MET A 110 -57.95 20.94 12.80
C MET A 110 -57.79 21.76 14.10
N GLN A 111 -56.97 21.25 15.06
CA GLN A 111 -56.74 21.93 16.34
C GLN A 111 -55.96 23.25 16.22
N ASP A 112 -55.19 23.40 15.17
CA ASP A 112 -54.41 24.58 14.79
C ASP A 112 -55.22 25.71 14.13
N GLY A 113 -56.56 25.53 14.00
CA GLY A 113 -57.49 26.47 13.35
C GLY A 113 -57.62 26.29 11.86
N GLY A 114 -56.82 25.41 11.24
CA GLY A 114 -56.93 25.06 9.81
C GLY A 114 -58.20 24.24 9.50
N THR A 115 -58.70 24.30 8.28
CA THR A 115 -59.83 23.53 7.79
C THR A 115 -59.36 22.57 6.69
N THR A 116 -59.44 21.27 6.91
CA THR A 116 -59.14 20.25 5.89
C THR A 116 -60.46 19.74 5.32
N ILE A 117 -60.58 19.73 4.00
CA ILE A 117 -61.72 19.14 3.30
C ILE A 117 -61.31 17.92 2.50
N ILE A 118 -62.17 16.92 2.47
CA ILE A 118 -62.02 15.77 1.58
C ILE A 118 -62.98 16.00 0.41
N ILE A 119 -62.42 16.10 -0.79
CA ILE A 119 -63.19 16.35 -2.02
C ILE A 119 -62.99 15.24 -3.03
N GLN A 120 -64.04 14.95 -3.82
CA GLN A 120 -64.03 14.03 -4.92
C GLN A 120 -64.27 14.79 -6.22
N GLY A 121 -63.38 14.66 -7.21
CA GLY A 121 -63.58 15.17 -8.55
C GLY A 121 -64.76 14.46 -9.26
N LYS A 122 -65.61 15.19 -9.95
CA LYS A 122 -66.76 14.63 -10.70
C LYS A 122 -66.61 14.83 -12.19
N LYS A 123 -66.64 16.06 -12.70
CA LYS A 123 -66.57 16.38 -14.14
C LYS A 123 -65.61 17.53 -14.38
N ARG A 124 -64.96 17.54 -15.53
CA ARG A 124 -64.13 18.71 -15.95
C ARG A 124 -65.04 19.84 -16.39
N PHE A 125 -64.57 21.04 -16.16
CA PHE A 125 -65.25 22.24 -16.64
C PHE A 125 -64.27 23.25 -17.21
N GLU A 126 -64.74 24.10 -18.09
CA GLU A 126 -64.07 25.27 -18.60
C GLU A 126 -64.61 26.50 -17.87
N LEU A 127 -63.70 27.35 -17.35
CA LEU A 127 -64.02 28.59 -16.69
C LEU A 127 -64.29 29.65 -17.77
N LEU A 128 -65.51 30.18 -17.86
CA LEU A 128 -65.90 31.13 -18.87
C LEU A 128 -65.68 32.58 -18.42
N GLU A 129 -66.30 32.96 -17.30
CA GLU A 129 -66.24 34.32 -16.80
C GLU A 129 -66.32 34.36 -15.27
N MET A 130 -65.44 35.10 -14.60
CA MET A 130 -65.53 35.35 -13.16
C MET A 130 -66.62 36.44 -12.93
N LYS A 131 -67.61 36.09 -12.15
CA LYS A 131 -68.77 36.98 -11.89
C LYS A 131 -68.65 37.72 -10.57
N GLU A 132 -68.08 37.12 -9.55
CA GLU A 132 -67.88 37.69 -8.22
C GLU A 132 -66.47 37.32 -7.71
N GLU A 133 -65.76 38.28 -7.14
CA GLU A 133 -64.43 38.06 -6.53
C GLU A 133 -64.47 38.15 -5.00
N ASP A 134 -65.46 38.87 -4.45
CA ASP A 134 -65.68 38.99 -3.02
C ASP A 134 -67.14 38.59 -2.68
N PRO A 135 -67.40 37.87 -1.56
CA PRO A 135 -66.45 37.44 -0.54
C PRO A 135 -65.61 36.20 -0.92
N PHE A 136 -65.89 35.55 -2.05
CA PHE A 136 -65.13 34.43 -2.62
C PHE A 136 -65.39 34.38 -4.12
N PHE A 137 -64.51 33.69 -4.86
CA PHE A 137 -64.64 33.54 -6.29
C PHE A 137 -65.89 32.74 -6.70
N LYS A 138 -66.71 33.33 -7.56
CA LYS A 138 -67.81 32.67 -8.26
C LYS A 138 -67.68 32.90 -9.75
N ALA A 139 -67.76 31.83 -10.51
CA ALA A 139 -67.57 31.85 -11.94
C ALA A 139 -68.70 31.13 -12.69
N SER A 140 -68.96 31.64 -13.90
CA SER A 140 -69.74 30.90 -14.88
C SER A 140 -68.87 29.82 -15.49
N VAL A 141 -69.38 28.59 -15.50
CA VAL A 141 -68.63 27.42 -15.94
C VAL A 141 -69.37 26.65 -17.00
N LYS A 142 -68.62 26.03 -17.92
CA LYS A 142 -69.16 25.11 -18.94
C LYS A 142 -68.59 23.72 -18.67
N VAL A 143 -69.47 22.77 -18.43
CA VAL A 143 -69.08 21.35 -18.22
C VAL A 143 -68.57 20.78 -19.53
N LEU A 144 -67.39 20.18 -19.50
CA LEU A 144 -66.79 19.47 -20.62
C LEU A 144 -67.30 18.03 -20.66
N VAL A 145 -67.79 17.62 -21.85
CA VAL A 145 -68.20 16.24 -22.09
C VAL A 145 -66.97 15.46 -22.51
N GLU A 146 -66.76 14.34 -21.87
CA GLU A 146 -65.65 13.41 -22.21
C GLU A 146 -66.02 12.65 -23.50
N ASP A 147 -65.06 12.47 -24.41
CA ASP A 147 -65.24 11.66 -25.61
C ASP A 147 -65.49 10.21 -25.23
N LYS A 148 -66.54 9.62 -25.71
CA LYS A 148 -66.81 8.19 -25.54
C LYS A 148 -65.85 7.39 -26.41
N VAL A 149 -64.92 6.69 -25.77
CA VAL A 149 -64.02 5.76 -26.50
C VAL A 149 -64.79 4.46 -26.75
N GLU A 150 -64.78 4.01 -28.00
CA GLU A 150 -65.31 2.69 -28.35
C GLU A 150 -64.46 1.61 -27.65
N LYS A 151 -65.09 0.78 -26.82
CA LYS A 151 -64.40 -0.25 -26.00
C LYS A 151 -63.61 -1.29 -26.83
N GLU A 152 -63.80 -1.31 -28.15
CA GLU A 152 -63.19 -2.27 -29.09
C GLU A 152 -61.90 -1.80 -29.77
N ASN A 153 -61.43 -0.58 -29.46
CA ASN A 153 -60.19 -0.09 -30.06
C ASN A 153 -58.94 -0.77 -29.46
N GLN A 154 -58.36 -1.73 -30.21
CA GLN A 154 -57.18 -2.52 -29.78
C GLN A 154 -56.00 -1.65 -29.40
N ASN A 155 -55.76 -0.53 -30.10
CA ASN A 155 -54.67 0.37 -29.80
C ASN A 155 -54.85 1.05 -28.43
N PHE A 156 -56.08 1.43 -28.09
CA PHE A 156 -56.37 2.05 -26.80
C PHE A 156 -56.21 1.05 -25.64
N GLN A 157 -56.59 -0.20 -25.84
CA GLN A 157 -56.34 -1.25 -24.83
C GLN A 157 -54.85 -1.50 -24.62
N ALA A 158 -54.01 -1.41 -25.67
CA ALA A 158 -52.57 -1.51 -25.55
C ALA A 158 -51.99 -0.34 -24.73
N TYR A 159 -52.49 0.90 -24.90
CA TYR A 159 -52.08 2.04 -24.06
C TYR A 159 -52.45 1.82 -22.59
N LEU A 160 -53.65 1.32 -22.28
CA LEU A 160 -54.05 1.07 -20.90
C LEU A 160 -53.20 -0.02 -20.23
N SER A 161 -52.88 -1.10 -20.97
CA SER A 161 -51.97 -2.12 -20.48
C SER A 161 -50.58 -1.55 -20.17
N ASN A 162 -50.05 -0.76 -21.10
CA ASN A 162 -48.73 -0.12 -20.92
C ASN A 162 -48.72 0.84 -19.72
N ILE A 163 -49.77 1.64 -19.51
CA ILE A 163 -49.92 2.50 -18.33
C ILE A 163 -49.90 1.69 -17.04
N LYS A 164 -50.66 0.58 -16.99
CA LYS A 164 -50.66 -0.32 -15.82
C LYS A 164 -49.30 -0.92 -15.54
N ASP A 165 -48.60 -1.35 -16.59
CA ASP A 165 -47.29 -2.00 -16.47
C ASP A 165 -46.22 -1.00 -15.99
N LEU A 166 -46.14 0.20 -16.61
CA LEU A 166 -45.19 1.25 -16.22
C LEU A 166 -45.44 1.75 -14.79
N ALA A 167 -46.70 2.04 -14.45
CA ALA A 167 -47.04 2.47 -13.10
C ALA A 167 -46.75 1.38 -12.05
N THR A 168 -47.00 0.08 -12.39
CA THR A 168 -46.64 -1.04 -11.51
C THR A 168 -45.13 -1.11 -11.29
N GLN A 169 -44.32 -0.92 -12.33
CA GLN A 169 -42.85 -0.91 -12.22
C GLN A 169 -42.36 0.25 -11.33
N ILE A 170 -42.90 1.48 -11.52
CA ILE A 170 -42.57 2.62 -10.68
C ILE A 170 -42.90 2.36 -9.21
N ILE A 171 -44.09 1.80 -8.91
CA ILE A 171 -44.50 1.41 -7.55
C ILE A 171 -43.53 0.41 -6.94
N GLN A 172 -43.09 -0.62 -7.69
CA GLN A 172 -42.15 -1.64 -7.19
C GLN A 172 -40.77 -1.11 -6.92
N LEU A 173 -40.33 -0.12 -7.70
CA LEU A 173 -39.00 0.50 -7.56
C LEU A 173 -38.94 1.64 -6.55
N SER A 174 -40.10 2.18 -6.16
CA SER A 174 -40.21 3.31 -5.24
C SER A 174 -40.50 2.87 -3.82
N PRO A 175 -39.66 3.17 -2.83
CA PRO A 175 -39.89 2.76 -1.43
C PRO A 175 -41.09 3.48 -0.78
N ASN A 176 -41.58 4.54 -1.41
CA ASN A 176 -42.67 5.39 -0.89
C ASN A 176 -44.07 4.81 -1.10
N PHE A 177 -44.22 3.78 -1.93
CA PHE A 177 -45.53 3.16 -2.18
C PHE A 177 -45.65 1.80 -1.49
N PRO A 178 -46.80 1.54 -0.83
CA PRO A 178 -47.08 0.20 -0.29
C PRO A 178 -47.24 -0.82 -1.43
N SER A 179 -46.82 -2.06 -1.18
CA SER A 179 -46.88 -3.16 -2.16
C SER A 179 -48.29 -3.44 -2.66
N GLU A 180 -49.30 -3.12 -1.85
CA GLU A 180 -50.73 -3.26 -2.14
C GLU A 180 -51.20 -2.31 -3.23
N ALA A 181 -50.52 -1.16 -3.43
CA ALA A 181 -50.89 -0.18 -4.45
C ALA A 181 -50.84 -0.77 -5.88
N ALA A 182 -49.90 -1.66 -6.15
CA ALA A 182 -49.77 -2.34 -7.43
C ALA A 182 -50.95 -3.29 -7.70
N MET A 183 -51.52 -3.93 -6.66
CA MET A 183 -52.71 -4.79 -6.80
C MET A 183 -53.96 -3.96 -7.08
N ILE A 184 -54.08 -2.82 -6.42
CA ILE A 184 -55.23 -1.91 -6.61
C ILE A 184 -55.25 -1.39 -8.04
N LEU A 185 -54.09 -0.95 -8.56
CA LEU A 185 -53.95 -0.44 -9.91
C LEU A 185 -54.38 -1.48 -10.98
N LYS A 186 -54.03 -2.74 -10.78
CA LYS A 186 -54.41 -3.83 -11.71
C LYS A 186 -55.91 -4.07 -11.76
N ASN A 187 -56.63 -3.85 -10.65
CA ASN A 187 -58.07 -4.11 -10.52
C ASN A 187 -58.94 -2.94 -10.99
N ILE A 188 -58.37 -1.83 -11.44
CA ILE A 188 -59.12 -0.72 -12.01
C ILE A 188 -59.63 -1.13 -13.39
N GLU A 189 -60.95 -1.21 -13.55
CA GLU A 189 -61.62 -1.58 -14.80
C GLU A 189 -61.98 -0.38 -15.68
N SER A 190 -62.31 0.77 -15.08
CA SER A 190 -62.66 1.99 -15.82
C SER A 190 -61.42 2.65 -16.47
N PRO A 191 -61.36 2.73 -17.82
CA PRO A 191 -60.24 3.35 -18.53
C PRO A 191 -59.98 4.81 -18.14
N LEU A 192 -61.06 5.58 -18.06
CA LEU A 192 -60.98 7.00 -17.72
C LEU A 192 -60.52 7.21 -16.29
N PHE A 193 -61.02 6.41 -15.35
CA PHE A 193 -60.59 6.48 -13.97
C PHE A 193 -59.13 6.05 -13.82
N LEU A 194 -58.66 5.02 -14.53
CA LEU A 194 -57.28 4.61 -14.54
C LEU A 194 -56.34 5.75 -14.95
N ILE A 195 -56.64 6.39 -16.10
CA ILE A 195 -55.83 7.49 -16.62
C ILE A 195 -55.80 8.65 -15.61
N ASN A 196 -56.95 9.05 -15.09
CA ASN A 196 -57.08 10.15 -14.15
C ASN A 196 -56.38 9.85 -12.81
N PHE A 197 -56.48 8.62 -12.32
CA PHE A 197 -55.87 8.16 -11.09
C PHE A 197 -54.34 8.15 -11.20
N VAL A 198 -53.82 7.58 -12.28
CA VAL A 198 -52.35 7.56 -12.52
C VAL A 198 -51.83 8.99 -12.72
N SER A 199 -52.52 9.83 -13.50
CA SER A 199 -52.16 11.24 -13.72
C SER A 199 -52.10 12.05 -12.41
N SER A 200 -53.00 11.78 -11.48
CA SER A 200 -53.02 12.45 -10.17
C SER A 200 -51.79 12.13 -9.32
N ASN A 201 -51.30 10.88 -9.44
CA ASN A 201 -50.19 10.34 -8.61
C ASN A 201 -48.79 10.48 -9.26
N LEU A 202 -48.69 11.04 -10.45
CA LEU A 202 -47.38 11.31 -11.08
C LEU A 202 -46.57 12.31 -10.27
N SER A 203 -45.27 12.09 -10.22
CA SER A 203 -44.27 13.01 -9.57
C SER A 203 -43.74 14.00 -10.60
N VAL A 204 -44.64 14.69 -11.30
CA VAL A 204 -44.31 15.71 -12.31
C VAL A 204 -44.82 17.09 -11.87
N GLU A 205 -44.37 18.13 -12.54
CA GLU A 205 -44.77 19.53 -12.24
C GLU A 205 -46.29 19.74 -12.42
N VAL A 206 -46.83 20.70 -11.66
CA VAL A 206 -48.26 21.01 -11.70
C VAL A 206 -48.72 21.39 -13.11
N ASN A 207 -47.91 22.08 -13.87
CA ASN A 207 -48.16 22.46 -15.24
C ASN A 207 -48.33 21.24 -16.17
N ASP A 208 -47.55 20.19 -15.95
CA ASP A 208 -47.65 18.97 -16.72
C ASP A 208 -48.92 18.16 -16.36
N LYS A 209 -49.26 18.11 -15.06
CA LYS A 209 -50.55 17.51 -14.62
C LYS A 209 -51.72 18.31 -15.21
N GLN A 210 -51.64 19.62 -15.21
CA GLN A 210 -52.69 20.47 -15.78
C GLN A 210 -52.84 20.26 -17.29
N ALA A 211 -51.74 20.08 -18.02
CA ALA A 211 -51.76 19.77 -19.44
C ALA A 211 -52.37 18.40 -19.76
N LEU A 212 -52.32 17.42 -18.81
CA LEU A 212 -53.07 16.18 -18.92
C LEU A 212 -54.59 16.39 -18.67
N LEU A 213 -54.94 17.23 -17.69
CA LEU A 213 -56.34 17.56 -17.42
C LEU A 213 -57.01 18.29 -18.58
N GLU A 214 -56.28 19.18 -19.24
CA GLU A 214 -56.77 20.00 -20.37
C GLU A 214 -56.98 19.22 -21.66
N GLN A 215 -56.29 18.09 -21.83
CA GLN A 215 -56.40 17.28 -23.04
C GLN A 215 -57.76 16.60 -23.14
N ASN A 216 -58.56 17.01 -24.11
CA ASN A 216 -59.93 16.48 -24.31
C ASN A 216 -59.94 15.05 -24.90
N ASN A 217 -59.04 14.81 -25.84
CA ASN A 217 -58.92 13.50 -26.45
C ASN A 217 -58.26 12.51 -25.51
N ILE A 218 -58.99 11.45 -25.10
CA ILE A 218 -58.53 10.49 -24.11
C ILE A 218 -57.32 9.65 -24.60
N THR A 219 -57.24 9.38 -25.91
CA THR A 219 -56.12 8.64 -26.49
C THR A 219 -54.82 9.46 -26.43
N LEU A 220 -54.88 10.73 -26.82
CA LEU A 220 -53.74 11.62 -26.71
C LEU A 220 -53.34 11.88 -25.25
N ARG A 221 -54.34 11.89 -24.33
CA ARG A 221 -54.03 11.97 -22.88
C ARG A 221 -53.31 10.72 -22.40
N ALA A 222 -53.68 9.55 -22.84
CA ALA A 222 -53.02 8.29 -22.52
C ALA A 222 -51.58 8.22 -23.08
N GLU A 223 -51.37 8.67 -24.34
CA GLU A 223 -50.02 8.76 -24.93
C GLU A 223 -49.10 9.69 -24.14
N LYS A 224 -49.60 10.88 -23.79
CA LYS A 224 -48.83 11.83 -23.01
C LYS A 224 -48.52 11.32 -21.60
N LEU A 225 -49.48 10.63 -21.00
CA LEU A 225 -49.31 9.96 -19.71
C LEU A 225 -48.20 8.89 -19.77
N ILE A 226 -48.15 8.08 -20.82
CA ILE A 226 -47.07 7.08 -21.02
C ILE A 226 -45.70 7.76 -21.12
N GLN A 227 -45.59 8.87 -21.83
CA GLN A 227 -44.32 9.60 -21.91
C GLN A 227 -43.83 10.06 -20.53
N PHE A 228 -44.71 10.62 -19.70
CA PHE A 228 -44.36 11.02 -18.34
C PHE A 228 -44.00 9.81 -17.45
N LEU A 229 -44.74 8.72 -17.54
CA LEU A 229 -44.43 7.48 -16.80
C LEU A 229 -43.05 6.90 -17.19
N GLN A 230 -42.70 6.96 -18.48
CA GLN A 230 -41.40 6.49 -18.94
C GLN A 230 -40.26 7.38 -18.37
N GLN A 231 -40.44 8.68 -18.33
CA GLN A 231 -39.48 9.61 -17.74
C GLN A 231 -39.32 9.38 -16.23
N GLU A 232 -40.43 9.21 -15.52
CA GLU A 232 -40.45 8.93 -14.09
C GLU A 232 -39.77 7.58 -13.78
N LEU A 233 -40.02 6.55 -14.57
CA LEU A 233 -39.39 5.24 -14.42
C LEU A 233 -37.87 5.35 -14.57
N GLN A 234 -37.40 6.03 -15.61
CA GLN A 234 -35.94 6.25 -15.81
C GLN A 234 -35.31 7.00 -14.64
N PHE A 235 -36.01 7.99 -14.10
CA PHE A 235 -35.52 8.77 -12.96
C PHE A 235 -35.42 7.91 -11.69
N VAL A 236 -36.43 7.09 -11.40
CA VAL A 236 -36.44 6.17 -10.25
C VAL A 236 -35.35 5.10 -10.37
N GLU A 237 -35.16 4.55 -11.56
CA GLU A 237 -34.08 3.58 -11.81
C GLU A 237 -32.69 4.20 -11.59
N LEU A 238 -32.48 5.43 -12.08
CA LEU A 238 -31.22 6.14 -11.88
C LEU A 238 -30.98 6.43 -10.39
N LYS A 239 -32.01 6.92 -9.69
CA LYS A 239 -31.95 7.17 -8.24
C LYS A 239 -31.56 5.92 -7.46
N ASN A 240 -32.15 4.77 -7.79
CA ASN A 240 -31.83 3.49 -7.14
C ASN A 240 -30.42 3.00 -7.48
N LYS A 241 -29.95 3.16 -8.72
CA LYS A 241 -28.56 2.85 -9.09
C LYS A 241 -27.54 3.67 -8.29
N VAL A 242 -27.78 4.98 -8.16
CA VAL A 242 -26.91 5.86 -7.38
C VAL A 242 -26.93 5.48 -5.89
N ALA A 243 -28.11 5.28 -5.31
CA ALA A 243 -28.26 4.89 -3.92
C ALA A 243 -27.56 3.56 -3.59
N ASN A 244 -27.71 2.55 -4.46
CA ASN A 244 -27.04 1.26 -4.29
C ASN A 244 -25.52 1.36 -4.43
N LYS A 245 -25.01 2.17 -5.36
CA LYS A 245 -23.57 2.40 -5.51
C LYS A 245 -22.99 3.07 -4.27
N THR A 246 -23.64 4.11 -3.78
CA THR A 246 -23.21 4.82 -2.56
C THR A 246 -23.24 3.90 -1.33
N ARG A 247 -24.26 3.07 -1.20
CA ARG A 247 -24.38 2.12 -0.09
C ARG A 247 -23.26 1.07 -0.11
N THR A 248 -22.97 0.50 -1.29
CA THR A 248 -21.88 -0.47 -1.42
C THR A 248 -20.50 0.14 -1.16
N GLU A 249 -20.26 1.40 -1.53
CA GLU A 249 -19.02 2.12 -1.21
C GLU A 249 -18.89 2.41 0.30
N ILE A 250 -19.97 2.82 0.95
CA ILE A 250 -20.00 3.07 2.40
C ILE A 250 -19.79 1.76 3.18
N ASP A 251 -20.48 0.69 2.82
CA ASP A 251 -20.34 -0.63 3.46
C ASP A 251 -18.90 -1.15 3.32
N LYS A 252 -18.25 -0.93 2.16
CA LYS A 252 -16.85 -1.28 1.95
C LYS A 252 -15.92 -0.47 2.82
N GLN A 253 -16.10 0.86 2.89
CA GLN A 253 -15.28 1.73 3.75
C GLN A 253 -15.45 1.40 5.24
N GLN A 254 -16.67 1.14 5.69
CA GLN A 254 -16.92 0.73 7.07
C GLN A 254 -16.28 -0.62 7.40
N ARG A 255 -16.36 -1.58 6.47
CA ARG A 255 -15.72 -2.89 6.63
C ARG A 255 -14.20 -2.77 6.69
N ASP A 256 -13.59 -1.97 5.80
CA ASP A 256 -12.15 -1.73 5.77
C ASP A 256 -11.69 -1.01 7.07
N TYR A 257 -12.44 -0.02 7.54
CA TYR A 257 -12.18 0.66 8.81
C TYR A 257 -12.27 -0.30 10.01
N PHE A 258 -13.30 -1.14 10.06
CA PHE A 258 -13.48 -2.13 11.11
C PHE A 258 -12.37 -3.17 11.12
N LEU A 259 -11.96 -3.66 9.94
CA LEU A 259 -10.84 -4.58 9.79
C LEU A 259 -9.51 -3.94 10.22
N GLN A 260 -9.30 -2.67 9.90
CA GLN A 260 -8.11 -1.92 10.36
C GLN A 260 -8.11 -1.75 11.89
N GLN A 261 -9.26 -1.46 12.49
CA GLN A 261 -9.39 -1.38 13.94
C GLN A 261 -9.15 -2.74 14.62
N GLN A 262 -9.70 -3.82 14.08
CA GLN A 262 -9.41 -5.17 14.58
C GLN A 262 -7.94 -5.53 14.45
N LEU A 263 -7.32 -5.24 13.30
CA LEU A 263 -5.87 -5.43 13.07
C LEU A 263 -5.04 -4.65 14.09
N LYS A 264 -5.42 -3.41 14.35
CA LYS A 264 -4.76 -2.56 15.38
C LYS A 264 -4.92 -3.16 16.78
N SER A 265 -6.12 -3.57 17.16
CA SER A 265 -6.39 -4.18 18.46
C SER A 265 -5.62 -5.50 18.65
N ILE A 266 -5.58 -6.36 17.61
CA ILE A 266 -4.80 -7.60 17.60
C ILE A 266 -3.28 -7.31 17.68
N LYS A 267 -2.80 -6.29 16.97
CA LYS A 267 -1.39 -5.86 17.05
C LYS A 267 -1.03 -5.34 18.45
N ASP A 268 -1.92 -4.58 19.08
CA ASP A 268 -1.73 -4.06 20.43
C ASP A 268 -1.74 -5.19 21.47
N GLU A 269 -2.61 -6.21 21.32
CA GLU A 269 -2.65 -7.41 22.18
C GLU A 269 -1.43 -8.32 22.00
N LEU A 270 -0.87 -8.40 20.78
CA LEU A 270 0.37 -9.12 20.48
C LEU A 270 1.64 -8.35 20.90
N GLY A 271 1.47 -7.19 21.52
CA GLY A 271 2.56 -6.39 22.10
C GLY A 271 3.14 -5.35 21.16
N GLY A 272 2.39 -4.80 20.23
CA GLY A 272 2.75 -3.73 19.29
C GLY A 272 3.15 -4.23 17.90
N ASP A 273 3.25 -3.31 16.96
CA ASP A 273 3.70 -3.65 15.60
C ASP A 273 5.19 -4.05 15.65
N PRO A 274 5.56 -5.27 15.20
CA PRO A 274 6.96 -5.66 15.09
C PRO A 274 7.81 -4.63 14.34
N ASN A 275 7.23 -3.98 13.33
CA ASN A 275 7.88 -2.93 12.57
C ASN A 275 8.20 -1.69 13.42
N GLU A 276 7.27 -1.22 14.26
CA GLU A 276 7.50 -0.08 15.15
C GLU A 276 8.61 -0.37 16.17
N ARG A 277 8.71 -1.62 16.63
CA ARG A 277 9.79 -2.06 17.53
C ARG A 277 11.13 -2.09 16.81
N GLU A 278 11.19 -2.68 15.61
CA GLU A 278 12.41 -2.71 14.80
C GLU A 278 12.91 -1.31 14.47
N VAL A 279 12.02 -0.42 14.08
CA VAL A 279 12.33 0.99 13.80
C VAL A 279 12.80 1.71 15.08
N ALA A 280 12.14 1.49 16.22
CA ALA A 280 12.53 2.07 17.51
C ALA A 280 13.92 1.56 17.96
N GLU A 281 14.22 0.28 17.76
CA GLU A 281 15.54 -0.29 18.03
C GLU A 281 16.63 0.31 17.12
N MET A 282 16.34 0.51 15.84
CA MET A 282 17.25 1.17 14.91
C MET A 282 17.52 2.61 15.32
N LYS A 283 16.49 3.37 15.70
CA LYS A 283 16.65 4.74 16.25
C LYS A 283 17.55 4.76 17.47
N LYS A 284 17.29 3.86 18.42
CA LYS A 284 18.09 3.76 19.65
C LYS A 284 19.55 3.38 19.38
N LYS A 285 19.80 2.47 18.43
CA LYS A 285 21.18 2.13 18.00
C LYS A 285 21.88 3.29 17.30
N ALA A 286 21.13 4.15 16.63
CA ALA A 286 21.67 5.31 15.90
C ALA A 286 22.06 6.48 16.83
N GLU A 287 21.35 6.68 17.96
CA GLU A 287 21.55 7.81 18.87
C GLU A 287 22.98 7.89 19.46
N GLY A 288 23.65 6.76 19.62
CA GLY A 288 25.01 6.69 20.18
C GLY A 288 26.14 6.71 19.15
N LYS A 289 25.83 6.76 17.85
CA LYS A 289 26.85 6.65 16.80
C LYS A 289 27.36 7.99 16.33
N LYS A 290 28.66 8.04 16.08
CA LYS A 290 29.31 9.13 15.34
C LYS A 290 29.22 8.79 13.85
N TRP A 291 28.54 9.64 13.09
CA TRP A 291 28.30 9.44 11.65
C TRP A 291 28.90 10.61 10.86
N PRO A 292 29.39 10.37 9.64
CA PRO A 292 29.53 11.44 8.65
C PRO A 292 28.13 12.01 8.32
N GLU A 293 28.05 13.31 8.05
CA GLU A 293 26.78 13.99 7.74
C GLU A 293 26.01 13.33 6.58
N SER A 294 26.75 12.86 5.55
CA SER A 294 26.16 12.14 4.41
C SER A 294 25.45 10.84 4.83
N ALA A 295 26.13 10.02 5.62
CA ALA A 295 25.59 8.75 6.10
C ALA A 295 24.40 8.96 7.06
N LYS A 296 24.46 9.99 7.91
CA LYS A 296 23.38 10.36 8.83
C LYS A 296 22.11 10.76 8.08
N LYS A 297 22.21 11.61 7.07
CA LYS A 297 21.09 12.01 6.22
C LYS A 297 20.50 10.82 5.47
N LEU A 298 21.36 9.96 4.92
CA LEU A 298 20.94 8.76 4.21
C LEU A 298 20.16 7.82 5.13
N PHE A 299 20.63 7.62 6.36
CA PHE A 299 19.97 6.81 7.37
C PHE A 299 18.61 7.40 7.76
N GLN A 300 18.55 8.71 8.03
CA GLN A 300 17.28 9.37 8.41
C GLN A 300 16.23 9.27 7.31
N ASN A 301 16.61 9.59 6.07
CA ASN A 301 15.69 9.48 4.93
C ASN A 301 15.20 8.04 4.70
N GLY A 302 16.12 7.07 4.85
CA GLY A 302 15.76 5.65 4.74
C GLY A 302 14.84 5.19 5.86
N LEU A 303 15.04 5.68 7.08
CA LEU A 303 14.20 5.36 8.23
C LEU A 303 12.79 5.93 8.10
N GLU A 304 12.64 7.19 7.67
CA GLU A 304 11.33 7.78 7.36
C GLU A 304 10.59 7.02 6.25
N LYS A 305 11.34 6.52 5.26
CA LYS A 305 10.77 5.68 4.21
C LYS A 305 10.29 4.34 4.78
N LEU A 306 11.10 3.69 5.63
CA LEU A 306 10.78 2.41 6.26
C LEU A 306 9.53 2.50 7.15
N GLU A 307 9.36 3.61 7.89
CA GLU A 307 8.18 3.88 8.73
C GLU A 307 6.87 3.93 7.96
N ARG A 308 6.93 4.40 6.69
CA ARG A 308 5.76 4.52 5.82
C ARG A 308 5.47 3.26 5.00
N MET A 309 6.41 2.31 4.97
CA MET A 309 6.30 1.09 4.17
C MET A 309 5.62 -0.02 4.95
N HIS A 310 4.81 -0.81 4.25
CA HIS A 310 4.24 -2.01 4.85
C HIS A 310 5.27 -3.14 4.83
N PRO A 311 5.47 -3.90 5.93
CA PRO A 311 6.47 -4.98 6.02
C PRO A 311 6.37 -6.07 4.97
N SER A 312 5.18 -6.29 4.38
CA SER A 312 4.98 -7.29 3.33
C SER A 312 5.44 -6.84 1.93
N THR A 313 5.88 -5.60 1.78
CA THR A 313 6.39 -5.13 0.48
C THR A 313 7.80 -5.65 0.23
N PRO A 314 8.14 -6.12 -0.99
CA PRO A 314 9.50 -6.58 -1.30
C PRO A 314 10.58 -5.54 -1.02
N ASP A 315 10.28 -4.28 -1.24
CA ASP A 315 11.19 -3.16 -1.01
C ASP A 315 11.50 -2.92 0.47
N TYR A 316 10.64 -3.37 1.39
CA TYR A 316 10.86 -3.23 2.84
C TYR A 316 12.17 -3.88 3.26
N SER A 317 12.39 -5.13 2.86
CA SER A 317 13.61 -5.88 3.19
C SER A 317 14.88 -5.24 2.61
N VAL A 318 14.78 -4.63 1.44
CA VAL A 318 15.90 -3.93 0.80
C VAL A 318 16.29 -2.69 1.62
N VAL A 319 15.32 -1.88 2.00
CA VAL A 319 15.54 -0.68 2.82
C VAL A 319 16.03 -1.06 4.21
N TYR A 320 15.41 -2.06 4.84
CA TYR A 320 15.81 -2.57 6.16
C TYR A 320 17.27 -3.03 6.18
N ASN A 321 17.67 -3.89 5.22
CA ASN A 321 19.03 -4.42 5.14
C ASN A 321 20.06 -3.32 4.87
N HIS A 322 19.69 -2.29 4.10
CA HIS A 322 20.55 -1.13 3.86
C HIS A 322 20.74 -0.31 5.13
N LEU A 323 19.67 -0.05 5.89
CA LEU A 323 19.76 0.66 7.17
C LEU A 323 20.53 -0.14 8.24
N ASP A 324 20.34 -1.46 8.28
CA ASP A 324 21.10 -2.35 9.17
C ASP A 324 22.60 -2.32 8.84
N LEU A 325 22.97 -2.32 7.54
CA LEU A 325 24.36 -2.15 7.13
C LEU A 325 24.93 -0.82 7.61
N LEU A 326 24.21 0.29 7.41
CA LEU A 326 24.62 1.62 7.88
C LEU A 326 24.84 1.65 9.40
N LEU A 327 23.98 0.95 10.15
CA LEU A 327 24.10 0.79 11.60
C LEU A 327 25.29 -0.08 12.01
N ASP A 328 25.59 -1.14 11.28
CA ASP A 328 26.64 -2.10 11.63
C ASP A 328 28.05 -1.58 11.29
N LEU A 329 28.16 -0.65 10.34
CA LEU A 329 29.45 -0.12 9.94
C LEU A 329 30.11 0.68 11.08
N PRO A 330 31.42 0.51 11.28
CA PRO A 330 32.18 1.16 12.37
C PRO A 330 32.62 2.59 12.01
N TRP A 331 31.64 3.48 11.72
CA TRP A 331 31.94 4.88 11.42
C TRP A 331 32.81 5.51 12.52
N GLU A 332 33.93 6.11 12.13
CA GLU A 332 34.87 6.80 13.04
C GLU A 332 35.28 6.01 14.31
N HIS A 333 35.07 4.68 14.31
CA HIS A 333 35.48 3.84 15.42
C HIS A 333 36.87 3.26 15.16
N TYR A 334 37.86 3.78 15.83
CA TYR A 334 39.29 3.43 15.66
C TYR A 334 39.81 2.66 16.87
N THR A 335 40.66 1.64 16.61
CA THR A 335 41.48 1.02 17.64
C THR A 335 42.73 1.85 17.87
N ALA A 336 43.24 1.90 19.12
CA ALA A 336 44.46 2.60 19.45
C ALA A 336 45.67 1.89 18.83
N ASP A 337 46.51 2.65 18.16
CA ASP A 337 47.72 2.15 17.50
C ASP A 337 48.87 2.03 18.48
N ASN A 338 49.60 0.94 18.40
CA ASN A 338 50.84 0.74 19.14
C ASN A 338 52.02 0.64 18.18
N TYR A 339 52.77 1.73 18.03
CA TYR A 339 53.98 1.77 17.18
C TYR A 339 55.27 1.55 17.99
N ASP A 340 55.26 0.65 19.01
CA ASP A 340 56.48 0.21 19.68
C ASP A 340 57.23 -0.79 18.81
N LEU A 341 58.30 -0.32 18.17
CA LEU A 341 59.16 -1.11 17.30
C LEU A 341 59.84 -2.28 18.01
N LYS A 342 60.14 -2.14 19.34
CA LYS A 342 60.71 -3.24 20.13
C LYS A 342 59.68 -4.36 20.31
N ASN A 343 58.44 -4.00 20.60
CA ASN A 343 57.35 -4.97 20.68
C ASN A 343 57.05 -5.60 19.31
N ALA A 344 57.04 -4.79 18.24
CA ALA A 344 56.81 -5.29 16.88
C ALA A 344 57.89 -6.33 16.47
N LYS A 345 59.17 -6.07 16.79
CA LYS A 345 60.24 -7.03 16.55
C LYS A 345 60.03 -8.33 17.32
N LYS A 346 59.66 -8.26 18.61
CA LYS A 346 59.39 -9.44 19.43
C LYS A 346 58.27 -10.29 18.86
N VAL A 347 57.16 -9.68 18.43
CA VAL A 347 56.01 -10.38 17.84
C VAL A 347 56.43 -11.06 16.53
N LEU A 348 57.13 -10.34 15.64
CA LEU A 348 57.58 -10.89 14.37
C LEU A 348 58.59 -12.05 14.57
N ASP A 349 59.47 -11.97 15.57
CA ASP A 349 60.43 -13.01 15.87
C ASP A 349 59.76 -14.25 16.54
N ALA A 350 58.71 -14.04 17.31
CA ALA A 350 57.94 -15.13 17.92
C ALA A 350 57.07 -15.88 16.88
N ASP A 351 56.47 -15.14 15.94
CA ASP A 351 55.53 -15.73 14.98
C ASP A 351 56.23 -16.34 13.74
N HIS A 352 57.42 -15.85 13.39
CA HIS A 352 58.14 -16.23 12.17
C HIS A 352 59.61 -16.55 12.46
N TYR A 353 60.04 -17.71 12.02
CA TYR A 353 61.46 -18.10 12.09
C TYR A 353 62.23 -17.56 10.86
N GLY A 354 63.44 -17.12 11.03
CA GLY A 354 64.28 -16.59 9.95
C GLY A 354 63.76 -15.24 9.41
N MET A 355 63.87 -15.00 8.11
CA MET A 355 63.38 -13.82 7.38
C MET A 355 63.92 -12.49 7.90
N GLY A 356 65.16 -12.42 8.35
CA GLY A 356 65.71 -11.20 8.99
C GLY A 356 65.62 -9.95 8.12
N LYS A 357 65.90 -10.06 6.82
CA LYS A 357 65.81 -8.93 5.87
C LYS A 357 64.38 -8.41 5.75
N ILE A 358 63.42 -9.33 5.66
CA ILE A 358 61.99 -9.01 5.51
C ILE A 358 61.43 -8.33 6.76
N LYS A 359 61.80 -8.88 7.94
CA LYS A 359 61.39 -8.30 9.22
C LYS A 359 61.98 -6.89 9.41
N ASN A 360 63.25 -6.65 9.04
CA ASN A 360 63.83 -5.33 9.10
C ASN A 360 63.10 -4.36 8.17
N ARG A 361 62.72 -4.76 6.96
CA ARG A 361 61.95 -3.94 6.03
C ARG A 361 60.57 -3.58 6.57
N ILE A 362 59.91 -4.54 7.21
CA ILE A 362 58.61 -4.31 7.91
C ILE A 362 58.82 -3.29 9.06
N LEU A 363 59.89 -3.41 9.85
CA LEU A 363 60.19 -2.48 10.94
C LEU A 363 60.50 -1.09 10.44
N GLU A 364 61.24 -0.95 9.32
CA GLU A 364 61.48 0.34 8.64
C GLU A 364 60.17 0.98 8.21
N TYR A 365 59.28 0.22 7.57
CA TYR A 365 57.95 0.67 7.16
C TYR A 365 57.12 1.17 8.36
N LEU A 366 57.07 0.39 9.45
CA LEU A 366 56.36 0.77 10.68
C LEU A 366 56.99 2.02 11.35
N ALA A 367 58.30 2.19 11.23
CA ALA A 367 58.98 3.40 11.72
C ALA A 367 58.58 4.65 10.93
N VAL A 368 58.47 4.54 9.61
CA VAL A 368 57.99 5.62 8.75
C VAL A 368 56.54 6.00 9.11
N LEU A 369 55.65 5.01 9.27
CA LEU A 369 54.28 5.25 9.70
C LEU A 369 54.20 5.95 11.06
N LYS A 370 55.06 5.56 12.01
CA LYS A 370 55.17 6.19 13.33
C LYS A 370 55.58 7.67 13.26
N ILE A 371 56.56 8.00 12.40
CA ILE A 371 57.11 9.37 12.28
C ILE A 371 56.17 10.26 11.49
N LYS A 372 55.59 9.74 10.40
CA LYS A 372 54.74 10.50 9.48
C LYS A 372 53.34 10.73 10.05
N GLY A 373 52.84 9.80 10.85
CA GLY A 373 51.50 9.89 11.46
C GLY A 373 50.32 9.76 10.49
N ASP A 374 50.62 9.53 9.21
CA ASP A 374 49.58 9.28 8.17
C ASP A 374 49.85 7.94 7.45
N MET A 375 48.84 7.44 6.76
CA MET A 375 48.90 6.17 5.98
C MET A 375 49.21 6.41 4.50
N LYS A 376 49.69 7.60 4.12
CA LYS A 376 50.05 7.95 2.73
C LYS A 376 51.44 7.38 2.34
N SER A 377 51.67 6.13 2.68
CA SER A 377 52.88 5.38 2.31
C SER A 377 52.53 4.34 1.24
N PRO A 378 53.45 3.91 0.38
CA PRO A 378 53.23 2.80 -0.53
C PRO A 378 52.75 1.57 0.21
N ILE A 379 51.90 0.78 -0.43
CA ILE A 379 51.27 -0.38 0.19
C ILE A 379 52.22 -1.56 0.15
N LEU A 380 52.45 -2.20 1.29
CA LEU A 380 53.29 -3.40 1.36
C LEU A 380 52.70 -4.53 0.55
N CYS A 381 53.49 -5.07 -0.37
CA CYS A 381 53.13 -6.26 -1.16
C CYS A 381 54.12 -7.41 -0.91
N PHE A 382 53.67 -8.49 -0.31
CA PHE A 382 54.47 -9.71 -0.14
C PHE A 382 54.39 -10.58 -1.39
N LEU A 383 55.51 -10.64 -2.10
CA LEU A 383 55.66 -11.41 -3.33
C LEU A 383 56.43 -12.70 -3.06
N GLY A 384 55.96 -13.82 -3.56
CA GLY A 384 56.71 -15.08 -3.49
C GLY A 384 55.85 -16.34 -3.61
N PRO A 385 56.42 -17.52 -3.60
CA PRO A 385 55.70 -18.78 -3.81
C PRO A 385 54.64 -19.06 -2.74
N PRO A 386 53.65 -19.92 -3.02
CA PRO A 386 52.66 -20.30 -2.05
C PRO A 386 53.24 -21.02 -0.84
N GLY A 387 52.63 -20.84 0.33
CA GLY A 387 53.03 -21.57 1.56
C GLY A 387 54.21 -20.98 2.34
N ILE A 388 54.78 -19.82 1.96
CA ILE A 388 55.90 -19.18 2.68
C ILE A 388 55.43 -18.24 3.81
N GLY A 389 54.13 -18.12 4.07
CA GLY A 389 53.63 -17.34 5.20
C GLY A 389 53.26 -15.90 4.91
N LYS A 390 53.03 -15.49 3.64
CA LYS A 390 52.66 -14.11 3.27
C LYS A 390 51.48 -13.58 4.09
N THR A 391 50.39 -14.29 4.12
CA THR A 391 49.17 -13.91 4.84
C THR A 391 49.37 -13.89 6.36
N SER A 392 50.21 -14.80 6.90
CA SER A 392 50.52 -14.81 8.34
C SER A 392 51.42 -13.64 8.76
N LEU A 393 52.33 -13.17 7.90
CA LEU A 393 53.09 -11.93 8.14
C LEU A 393 52.20 -10.70 8.32
N GLY A 394 51.20 -10.55 7.46
CA GLY A 394 50.22 -9.47 7.61
C GLY A 394 49.42 -9.55 8.91
N LYS A 395 49.07 -10.77 9.36
CA LYS A 395 48.41 -10.97 10.66
C LYS A 395 49.35 -10.58 11.82
N SER A 396 50.60 -10.93 11.75
CA SER A 396 51.61 -10.62 12.79
C SER A 396 51.89 -9.10 12.84
N ILE A 397 51.88 -8.39 11.69
CA ILE A 397 51.93 -6.93 11.65
C ILE A 397 50.73 -6.33 12.38
N ALA A 398 49.51 -6.81 12.09
CA ALA A 398 48.32 -6.33 12.76
C ALA A 398 48.38 -6.53 14.28
N HIS A 399 48.86 -7.68 14.72
CA HIS A 399 49.08 -7.99 16.14
C HIS A 399 50.11 -7.08 16.77
N ALA A 400 51.20 -6.83 16.06
CA ALA A 400 52.31 -5.97 16.52
C ALA A 400 51.89 -4.52 16.77
N ILE A 401 51.03 -3.97 15.93
CA ILE A 401 50.50 -2.59 16.05
C ILE A 401 49.18 -2.49 16.83
N GLY A 402 48.63 -3.61 17.33
CA GLY A 402 47.40 -3.62 18.13
C GLY A 402 46.11 -3.42 17.33
N ARG A 403 46.16 -3.55 16.00
CA ARG A 403 45.00 -3.39 15.13
C ARG A 403 44.31 -4.73 14.90
N LYS A 404 42.98 -4.66 14.67
CA LYS A 404 42.24 -5.81 14.18
C LYS A 404 42.63 -6.13 12.75
N TYR A 405 42.54 -7.36 12.37
CA TYR A 405 42.94 -7.87 11.06
C TYR A 405 41.77 -8.52 10.32
N ILE A 406 41.73 -8.33 9.00
CA ILE A 406 40.81 -9.04 8.12
C ILE A 406 41.50 -9.37 6.80
N ARG A 407 41.14 -10.55 6.25
CA ARG A 407 41.59 -11.03 4.95
C ARG A 407 40.48 -10.90 3.92
N VAL A 408 40.80 -10.28 2.78
CA VAL A 408 39.95 -10.19 1.59
C VAL A 408 40.64 -10.97 0.48
N SER A 409 40.04 -12.09 0.05
CA SER A 409 40.57 -12.84 -1.10
C SER A 409 40.10 -12.17 -2.40
N LEU A 410 41.06 -11.82 -3.23
CA LEU A 410 40.83 -11.20 -4.55
C LEU A 410 40.93 -12.23 -5.70
N GLY A 411 41.38 -13.45 -5.39
CA GLY A 411 41.46 -14.52 -6.39
C GLY A 411 40.08 -14.92 -6.92
N GLY A 412 39.92 -14.84 -8.26
CA GLY A 412 38.65 -15.19 -8.91
C GLY A 412 37.63 -14.04 -8.98
N LEU A 413 38.04 -12.82 -8.66
CA LEU A 413 37.21 -11.63 -8.92
C LEU A 413 37.24 -11.29 -10.40
N HIS A 414 36.07 -11.08 -10.96
CA HIS A 414 35.87 -10.75 -12.37
C HIS A 414 35.00 -9.50 -12.58
N ASP A 415 34.27 -9.07 -11.54
CA ASP A 415 33.32 -7.96 -11.59
C ASP A 415 33.71 -6.85 -10.62
N GLU A 416 33.73 -5.61 -11.12
CA GLU A 416 33.96 -4.41 -10.31
C GLU A 416 32.96 -4.28 -9.15
N SER A 417 31.73 -4.73 -9.33
CA SER A 417 30.68 -4.70 -8.29
C SER A 417 31.01 -5.54 -7.06
N GLU A 418 31.91 -6.51 -7.17
CA GLU A 418 32.38 -7.25 -5.98
C GLU A 418 33.23 -6.38 -5.04
N ILE A 419 33.86 -5.33 -5.54
CA ILE A 419 34.65 -4.37 -4.74
C ILE A 419 33.80 -3.17 -4.34
N ARG A 420 33.09 -2.55 -5.31
CA ARG A 420 32.26 -1.35 -5.11
C ARG A 420 30.81 -1.62 -4.72
N GLY A 421 30.40 -2.90 -4.62
CA GLY A 421 29.01 -3.26 -4.34
C GLY A 421 28.08 -3.14 -5.55
N HIS A 422 26.98 -3.85 -5.50
CA HIS A 422 25.90 -3.78 -6.48
C HIS A 422 24.96 -2.63 -6.15
N ARG A 423 24.29 -2.05 -7.15
CA ARG A 423 23.23 -1.07 -6.89
C ARG A 423 22.11 -1.74 -6.08
N LYS A 424 21.70 -1.15 -4.99
CA LYS A 424 20.71 -1.72 -4.03
C LYS A 424 19.34 -2.05 -4.64
N THR A 425 19.02 -1.49 -5.82
CA THR A 425 17.76 -1.73 -6.54
C THR A 425 17.67 -3.10 -7.20
N TYR A 426 18.79 -3.83 -7.32
CA TYR A 426 18.78 -5.17 -7.92
C TYR A 426 18.44 -6.22 -6.86
N ILE A 427 17.67 -7.23 -7.27
CA ILE A 427 17.38 -8.40 -6.42
C ILE A 427 18.69 -9.13 -6.14
N GLY A 428 19.00 -9.35 -4.87
CA GLY A 428 20.25 -10.00 -4.46
C GLY A 428 21.46 -9.07 -4.40
N ALA A 429 21.28 -7.76 -4.50
CA ALA A 429 22.36 -6.78 -4.36
C ALA A 429 23.07 -6.95 -3.00
N MET A 430 24.40 -6.83 -3.01
CA MET A 430 25.25 -6.91 -1.83
C MET A 430 26.26 -5.75 -1.81
N PRO A 431 26.66 -5.29 -0.62
CA PRO A 431 27.76 -4.34 -0.51
C PRO A 431 29.09 -4.97 -0.98
N GLY A 432 30.03 -4.13 -1.38
CA GLY A 432 31.35 -4.56 -1.81
C GLY A 432 32.13 -5.29 -0.71
N ARG A 433 33.07 -6.12 -1.08
CA ARG A 433 33.89 -6.92 -0.14
C ARG A 433 34.64 -6.08 0.87
N ILE A 434 35.03 -4.85 0.51
CA ILE A 434 35.69 -3.90 1.41
C ILE A 434 34.73 -3.52 2.54
N VAL A 435 33.52 -3.05 2.19
CA VAL A 435 32.47 -2.65 3.16
C VAL A 435 32.02 -3.85 4.01
N GLN A 436 31.82 -5.03 3.41
CA GLN A 436 31.53 -6.25 4.15
C GLN A 436 32.61 -6.61 5.17
N SER A 437 33.87 -6.39 4.80
CA SER A 437 35.01 -6.64 5.68
C SER A 437 35.06 -5.67 6.86
N LEU A 438 34.76 -4.40 6.63
CA LEU A 438 34.65 -3.40 7.69
C LEU A 438 33.49 -3.74 8.67
N ARG A 439 32.33 -4.16 8.14
CA ARG A 439 31.20 -4.66 8.95
C ARG A 439 31.61 -5.79 9.88
N LYS A 440 32.40 -6.75 9.38
CA LYS A 440 32.87 -7.94 10.14
C LYS A 440 33.89 -7.56 11.21
N VAL A 441 34.83 -6.68 10.89
CA VAL A 441 35.95 -6.36 11.80
C VAL A 441 35.57 -5.35 12.87
N LYS A 442 34.51 -4.56 12.64
CA LYS A 442 33.95 -3.56 13.57
C LYS A 442 34.97 -2.50 14.01
N THR A 443 35.84 -2.06 13.10
CA THR A 443 36.75 -0.93 13.27
C THR A 443 37.07 -0.30 11.93
N SER A 444 37.28 1.04 11.88
CA SER A 444 37.60 1.79 10.67
C SER A 444 39.09 1.83 10.32
N ASN A 445 39.98 1.37 11.22
CA ASN A 445 41.42 1.31 10.98
C ASN A 445 41.99 -0.12 11.07
N PRO A 446 41.36 -1.12 10.43
CA PRO A 446 41.90 -2.48 10.45
C PRO A 446 43.20 -2.57 9.61
N VAL A 447 43.91 -3.68 9.81
CA VAL A 447 44.84 -4.18 8.79
C VAL A 447 44.06 -5.08 7.84
N MET A 448 43.94 -4.68 6.58
CA MET A 448 43.22 -5.38 5.55
C MET A 448 44.20 -6.05 4.58
N ILE A 449 44.21 -7.38 4.58
CA ILE A 449 45.06 -8.17 3.69
C ILE A 449 44.32 -8.47 2.42
N LEU A 450 44.80 -7.92 1.32
CA LEU A 450 44.32 -8.18 -0.04
C LEU A 450 45.12 -9.38 -0.60
N ASP A 451 44.52 -10.55 -0.49
CA ASP A 451 45.21 -11.80 -0.80
C ASP A 451 45.02 -12.19 -2.27
N GLU A 452 46.08 -12.63 -2.92
CA GLU A 452 46.11 -13.04 -4.33
C GLU A 452 45.73 -11.93 -5.34
N ILE A 453 46.35 -10.73 -5.19
CA ILE A 453 46.10 -9.59 -6.08
C ILE A 453 46.51 -9.88 -7.55
N ASP A 454 47.43 -10.84 -7.75
CA ASP A 454 47.87 -11.35 -9.06
C ASP A 454 46.87 -12.28 -9.77
N LYS A 455 45.76 -12.63 -9.10
CA LYS A 455 44.72 -13.50 -9.66
C LYS A 455 43.44 -12.78 -10.01
N ILE A 456 43.47 -11.47 -10.05
CA ILE A 456 42.34 -10.64 -10.50
C ILE A 456 42.23 -10.80 -12.01
N GLY A 457 41.04 -11.22 -12.46
CA GLY A 457 40.72 -11.31 -13.88
C GLY A 457 40.11 -9.99 -14.38
N SER A 458 40.32 -9.70 -15.66
CA SER A 458 39.57 -8.64 -16.35
C SER A 458 38.64 -9.31 -17.36
N ASP A 459 37.33 -9.15 -17.18
CA ASP A 459 36.31 -9.63 -18.10
C ASP A 459 35.53 -8.45 -18.72
N HIS A 460 34.71 -8.72 -19.71
CA HIS A 460 33.84 -7.72 -20.36
C HIS A 460 32.81 -7.05 -19.43
N ARG A 461 32.74 -7.47 -18.16
CA ARG A 461 31.75 -6.97 -17.17
C ARG A 461 32.29 -5.89 -16.22
N GLY A 462 33.51 -5.43 -16.43
CA GLY A 462 34.16 -4.42 -15.62
C GLY A 462 35.61 -4.76 -15.32
N ASP A 463 36.36 -3.78 -14.81
CA ASP A 463 37.74 -3.97 -14.38
C ASP A 463 37.87 -3.81 -12.86
N PRO A 464 37.88 -4.92 -12.10
CA PRO A 464 38.10 -4.86 -10.65
C PRO A 464 39.40 -4.17 -10.24
N SER A 465 40.40 -4.14 -11.14
CA SER A 465 41.67 -3.46 -10.86
C SER A 465 41.49 -1.96 -10.79
N SER A 466 40.60 -1.38 -11.59
CA SER A 466 40.28 0.05 -11.54
C SER A 466 39.61 0.42 -10.21
N ALA A 467 38.71 -0.40 -9.70
CA ALA A 467 38.10 -0.20 -8.38
C ALA A 467 39.14 -0.32 -7.24
N LEU A 468 40.09 -1.24 -7.38
CA LEU A 468 41.18 -1.37 -6.41
C LEU A 468 42.16 -0.19 -6.46
N LEU A 469 42.36 0.43 -7.61
CA LEU A 469 43.19 1.64 -7.69
C LEU A 469 42.63 2.76 -6.82
N GLU A 470 41.29 2.95 -6.79
CA GLU A 470 40.65 3.93 -5.92
C GLU A 470 40.80 3.57 -4.44
N VAL A 471 40.62 2.29 -4.07
CA VAL A 471 40.82 1.81 -2.69
C VAL A 471 42.24 2.00 -2.21
N LEU A 472 43.22 1.78 -3.10
CA LEU A 472 44.64 1.76 -2.77
C LEU A 472 45.35 3.13 -2.96
N ASP A 473 44.68 4.09 -3.60
CA ASP A 473 45.22 5.43 -3.80
C ASP A 473 44.99 6.28 -2.54
N PRO A 474 46.05 6.73 -1.84
CA PRO A 474 45.91 7.56 -0.67
C PRO A 474 45.27 8.93 -0.91
N GLU A 475 45.21 9.38 -2.17
CA GLU A 475 44.55 10.64 -2.54
C GLU A 475 43.04 10.48 -2.75
N GLN A 476 42.57 9.25 -3.06
CA GLN A 476 41.16 8.95 -3.38
C GLN A 476 40.46 8.13 -2.29
N ASN A 477 41.19 7.32 -1.54
CA ASN A 477 40.61 6.35 -0.61
C ASN A 477 39.85 6.97 0.60
N HIS A 478 40.00 8.29 0.83
CA HIS A 478 39.22 9.00 1.85
C HIS A 478 37.74 9.15 1.46
N SER A 479 37.42 9.03 0.17
CA SER A 479 36.08 9.15 -0.38
C SER A 479 35.64 7.91 -1.20
N PHE A 480 36.02 6.73 -0.73
CA PHE A 480 35.66 5.48 -1.39
C PHE A 480 34.14 5.32 -1.44
N TYR A 481 33.57 5.23 -2.64
CA TYR A 481 32.14 5.10 -2.86
C TYR A 481 31.74 3.64 -3.11
N ASP A 482 30.79 3.14 -2.30
CA ASP A 482 30.18 1.83 -2.50
C ASP A 482 28.75 2.01 -3.03
N ASN A 483 28.42 1.33 -4.15
CA ASN A 483 27.12 1.47 -4.84
C ASN A 483 25.93 0.95 -4.02
N TYR A 484 26.15 -0.04 -3.13
CA TYR A 484 25.10 -0.54 -2.26
C TYR A 484 24.90 0.38 -1.06
N LEU A 485 26.01 0.87 -0.49
CA LEU A 485 25.98 1.80 0.64
C LEU A 485 25.40 3.16 0.24
N GLU A 486 25.56 3.57 -1.03
CA GLU A 486 25.21 4.91 -1.56
C GLU A 486 25.83 6.06 -0.78
N SER A 487 26.95 5.83 -0.15
CA SER A 487 27.70 6.82 0.62
C SER A 487 29.19 6.57 0.48
N GLU A 488 29.96 7.62 0.67
CA GLU A 488 31.40 7.53 0.78
C GLU A 488 31.79 6.95 2.13
N TYR A 489 32.88 6.17 2.15
CA TYR A 489 33.51 5.64 3.35
C TYR A 489 34.98 5.98 3.37
N ASP A 490 35.44 6.56 4.46
CA ASP A 490 36.86 6.93 4.63
C ASP A 490 37.74 5.70 4.96
N LEU A 491 38.55 5.29 3.97
CA LEU A 491 39.50 4.20 4.09
C LEU A 491 40.93 4.70 4.40
N SER A 492 41.15 6.01 4.54
CA SER A 492 42.50 6.63 4.67
C SER A 492 43.28 6.12 5.89
N LYS A 493 42.60 5.60 6.90
CA LYS A 493 43.23 5.04 8.11
C LYS A 493 43.34 3.51 8.11
N THR A 494 42.85 2.86 7.07
CA THR A 494 42.99 1.41 6.88
C THR A 494 44.42 1.10 6.39
N LEU A 495 45.08 0.15 7.03
CA LEU A 495 46.38 -0.31 6.56
C LEU A 495 46.17 -1.49 5.58
N PHE A 496 46.43 -1.24 4.30
CA PHE A 496 46.37 -2.27 3.27
C PHE A 496 47.69 -3.01 3.15
N ILE A 497 47.61 -4.36 3.06
CA ILE A 497 48.79 -5.20 2.76
C ILE A 497 48.36 -6.15 1.65
N ALA A 498 49.08 -6.17 0.54
CA ALA A 498 48.81 -7.07 -0.57
C ALA A 498 49.65 -8.34 -0.51
N THR A 499 49.16 -9.44 -1.10
CA THR A 499 49.98 -10.61 -1.34
C THR A 499 49.85 -11.04 -2.82
N ALA A 500 50.94 -11.51 -3.38
CA ALA A 500 50.99 -12.00 -4.75
C ALA A 500 51.96 -13.19 -4.87
N ASN A 501 51.77 -14.01 -5.88
CA ASN A 501 52.69 -15.07 -6.24
C ASN A 501 53.55 -14.71 -7.45
N ASP A 502 53.00 -13.90 -8.36
CA ASP A 502 53.63 -13.52 -9.62
C ASP A 502 53.42 -12.04 -9.92
N ILE A 503 54.48 -11.27 -9.96
CA ILE A 503 54.46 -9.84 -10.22
C ILE A 503 54.02 -9.50 -11.64
N SER A 504 54.28 -10.39 -12.62
CA SER A 504 53.99 -10.16 -14.02
C SER A 504 52.47 -10.10 -14.31
N ARG A 505 51.66 -10.67 -13.42
CA ARG A 505 50.19 -10.70 -13.52
C ARG A 505 49.52 -9.51 -12.83
N ILE A 506 50.29 -8.68 -12.11
CA ILE A 506 49.75 -7.47 -11.51
C ILE A 506 49.73 -6.36 -12.56
N GLN A 507 48.58 -5.68 -12.72
CA GLN A 507 48.51 -4.53 -13.63
C GLN A 507 49.55 -3.47 -13.28
N PRO A 508 50.21 -2.83 -14.30
CA PRO A 508 51.25 -1.85 -14.08
C PRO A 508 50.83 -0.70 -13.13
N ALA A 509 49.63 -0.16 -13.33
CA ALA A 509 49.10 0.92 -12.51
C ALA A 509 48.96 0.56 -11.01
N LEU A 510 48.59 -0.69 -10.69
CA LEU A 510 48.59 -1.19 -9.31
C LEU A 510 49.99 -1.42 -8.77
N ARG A 511 50.87 -1.97 -9.61
CA ARG A 511 52.26 -2.26 -9.23
C ARG A 511 53.01 -1.02 -8.79
N ASP A 512 52.81 0.12 -9.46
CA ASP A 512 53.46 1.38 -9.15
C ASP A 512 53.09 1.94 -7.77
N ARG A 513 51.98 1.48 -7.18
CA ARG A 513 51.54 1.84 -5.82
C ARG A 513 52.00 0.87 -4.73
N LEU A 514 52.64 -0.24 -5.12
CA LEU A 514 53.07 -1.30 -4.20
C LEU A 514 54.55 -1.21 -3.86
N GLU A 515 54.86 -1.28 -2.58
CA GLU A 515 56.22 -1.54 -2.11
C GLU A 515 56.40 -3.06 -2.03
N ILE A 516 57.14 -3.64 -2.99
CA ILE A 516 57.30 -5.06 -3.15
C ILE A 516 58.38 -5.58 -2.22
N ILE A 517 58.02 -6.57 -1.41
CA ILE A 517 58.95 -7.33 -0.55
C ILE A 517 58.99 -8.76 -1.04
N ASP A 518 60.13 -9.15 -1.66
CA ASP A 518 60.30 -10.50 -2.18
C ASP A 518 60.59 -11.47 -1.02
N LEU A 519 59.76 -12.53 -0.95
CA LEU A 519 59.93 -13.64 -0.05
C LEU A 519 60.48 -14.87 -0.83
N SER A 520 61.70 -15.26 -0.53
CA SER A 520 62.29 -16.49 -1.06
C SER A 520 61.71 -17.71 -0.36
N GLY A 521 61.87 -18.87 -1.00
CA GLY A 521 61.56 -20.13 -0.36
C GLY A 521 62.51 -20.43 0.83
N TYR A 522 62.10 -21.35 1.68
CA TYR A 522 62.85 -21.77 2.85
C TYR A 522 63.89 -22.85 2.52
N ALA A 523 65.05 -22.77 3.13
CA ALA A 523 66.01 -23.88 3.15
C ALA A 523 65.51 -25.05 4.02
N VAL A 524 66.06 -26.25 3.83
CA VAL A 524 65.60 -27.45 4.56
C VAL A 524 65.75 -27.25 6.08
N GLU A 525 66.81 -26.65 6.54
CA GLU A 525 67.07 -26.33 7.94
C GLU A 525 66.03 -25.35 8.51
N GLU A 526 65.66 -24.33 7.74
CA GLU A 526 64.64 -23.40 8.13
C GLU A 526 63.26 -24.06 8.23
N LYS A 527 62.92 -24.98 7.30
CA LYS A 527 61.67 -25.75 7.34
C LYS A 527 61.57 -26.65 8.56
N ILE A 528 62.71 -27.29 8.95
CA ILE A 528 62.80 -28.12 10.18
C ILE A 528 62.49 -27.26 11.42
N GLU A 529 63.10 -26.08 11.52
CA GLU A 529 62.88 -25.18 12.65
C GLU A 529 61.46 -24.63 12.68
N ILE A 530 60.91 -24.27 11.53
CA ILE A 530 59.51 -23.85 11.40
C ILE A 530 58.57 -24.99 11.82
N ALA A 531 58.86 -26.22 11.39
CA ALA A 531 58.06 -27.37 11.77
C ALA A 531 58.06 -27.58 13.31
N LYS A 532 59.20 -27.49 13.95
CA LYS A 532 59.30 -27.64 15.39
C LYS A 532 58.60 -26.55 16.18
N ARG A 533 58.83 -25.28 15.79
CA ARG A 533 58.35 -24.13 16.57
C ARG A 533 56.91 -23.82 16.35
N HIS A 534 56.40 -24.04 15.12
CA HIS A 534 55.08 -23.55 14.74
C HIS A 534 54.14 -24.65 14.28
N LEU A 535 54.56 -25.55 13.34
CA LEU A 535 53.62 -26.51 12.74
C LEU A 535 53.26 -27.66 13.68
N LEU A 536 54.25 -28.28 14.33
CA LEU A 536 54.02 -29.41 15.26
C LEU A 536 53.12 -28.99 16.45
N PRO A 537 53.36 -27.89 17.16
CA PRO A 537 52.44 -27.45 18.22
C PRO A 537 51.03 -27.20 17.72
N LYS A 538 50.89 -26.48 16.59
CA LYS A 538 49.61 -26.20 15.94
C LYS A 538 48.86 -27.47 15.59
N GLN A 539 49.53 -28.44 14.95
CA GLN A 539 48.92 -29.70 14.54
C GLN A 539 48.56 -30.62 15.74
N ARG A 540 49.37 -30.58 16.80
CA ARG A 540 49.04 -31.30 18.07
C ARG A 540 47.73 -30.75 18.65
N GLN A 541 47.61 -29.45 18.76
CA GLN A 541 46.39 -28.83 19.25
C GLN A 541 45.17 -29.16 18.39
N ALA A 542 45.31 -29.03 17.07
CA ALA A 542 44.23 -29.32 16.13
C ALA A 542 43.73 -30.78 16.17
N HIS A 543 44.56 -31.72 16.59
CA HIS A 543 44.24 -33.15 16.67
C HIS A 543 44.02 -33.64 18.10
N GLY A 544 43.97 -32.77 19.12
CA GLY A 544 43.72 -33.14 20.52
C GLY A 544 44.85 -33.93 21.17
N LEU A 545 46.09 -33.80 20.67
CA LEU A 545 47.26 -34.55 21.13
C LEU A 545 48.17 -33.70 22.08
N ASP A 546 47.67 -32.58 22.60
CA ASP A 546 48.43 -31.64 23.44
C ASP A 546 49.01 -32.32 24.69
N LYS A 547 48.23 -33.24 25.28
CA LYS A 547 48.60 -33.91 26.52
C LYS A 547 49.52 -35.13 26.31
N ILE A 548 49.83 -35.46 25.06
CA ILE A 548 50.60 -36.64 24.72
C ILE A 548 52.03 -36.24 24.38
N ASN A 549 52.98 -36.74 25.13
CA ASN A 549 54.37 -36.44 24.92
C ASN A 549 54.98 -37.42 23.91
N PHE A 550 54.98 -37.05 22.63
CA PHE A 550 55.76 -37.73 21.59
C PHE A 550 56.60 -36.71 20.83
N LYS A 551 57.76 -37.16 20.35
CA LYS A 551 58.72 -36.30 19.61
C LYS A 551 58.82 -36.79 18.17
N VAL A 552 58.85 -35.84 17.24
CA VAL A 552 59.27 -36.10 15.86
C VAL A 552 60.71 -35.64 15.74
N LEU A 553 61.57 -36.58 15.39
CA LEU A 553 63.04 -36.31 15.32
C LEU A 553 63.38 -35.48 14.07
N ASP A 554 64.46 -34.73 14.11
CA ASP A 554 64.96 -33.90 13.02
C ASP A 554 65.20 -34.68 11.73
N ASN A 555 65.79 -35.87 11.84
CA ASN A 555 66.06 -36.77 10.73
C ASN A 555 64.74 -37.35 10.09
N VAL A 556 63.61 -37.32 10.83
CA VAL A 556 62.28 -37.68 10.30
C VAL A 556 61.71 -36.46 9.58
N LEU A 557 61.81 -35.29 10.15
CA LEU A 557 61.39 -34.01 9.51
C LEU A 557 62.11 -33.80 8.18
N GLU A 558 63.45 -33.96 8.20
CA GLU A 558 64.31 -33.86 7.02
C GLU A 558 63.81 -34.82 5.92
N LYS A 559 63.60 -36.11 6.27
CA LYS A 559 63.07 -37.08 5.31
C LYS A 559 61.67 -36.72 4.78
N VAL A 560 60.78 -36.22 5.63
CA VAL A 560 59.48 -35.73 5.19
C VAL A 560 59.62 -34.54 4.21
N ILE A 561 60.53 -33.63 4.48
CA ILE A 561 60.79 -32.47 3.64
C ILE A 561 61.37 -32.88 2.29
N GLU A 562 62.35 -33.76 2.26
CA GLU A 562 63.07 -34.14 1.04
C GLU A 562 62.31 -35.12 0.17
N ASP A 563 61.68 -36.15 0.78
CA ASP A 563 61.05 -37.24 0.05
C ASP A 563 59.59 -37.04 -0.24
N TYR A 564 58.84 -36.32 0.63
CA TYR A 564 57.40 -36.18 0.58
C TYR A 564 56.87 -34.78 0.24
N THR A 565 57.74 -33.74 0.29
CA THR A 565 57.32 -32.40 -0.05
C THR A 565 58.28 -31.73 -1.03
N ARG A 566 57.78 -31.32 -2.21
CA ARG A 566 58.56 -30.63 -3.24
C ARG A 566 58.03 -29.20 -3.42
N GLU A 567 58.11 -28.40 -2.35
CA GLU A 567 57.62 -27.03 -2.34
C GLU A 567 58.65 -26.06 -1.81
N SER A 568 58.58 -24.80 -2.24
CA SER A 568 59.40 -23.70 -1.70
C SER A 568 58.94 -23.26 -0.31
N GLY A 569 57.71 -23.50 0.05
CA GLY A 569 57.10 -23.15 1.34
C GLY A 569 57.02 -24.31 2.32
N VAL A 570 56.01 -24.25 3.21
CA VAL A 570 55.74 -25.28 4.25
C VAL A 570 54.29 -25.75 4.27
N ARG A 571 53.53 -25.52 3.19
CA ARG A 571 52.10 -25.87 3.13
C ARG A 571 51.87 -27.35 3.01
N GLU A 572 52.63 -28.02 2.16
CA GLU A 572 52.58 -29.47 2.02
C GLU A 572 53.21 -30.17 3.24
N LEU A 573 54.28 -29.59 3.79
CA LEU A 573 54.85 -30.02 5.05
C LEU A 573 53.79 -30.00 6.19
N ASP A 574 53.02 -28.91 6.31
CA ASP A 574 51.91 -28.85 7.30
C ASP A 574 50.89 -29.94 7.12
N ARG A 575 50.54 -30.32 5.85
CA ARG A 575 49.63 -31.41 5.50
C ARG A 575 50.20 -32.79 5.86
N GLN A 576 51.49 -33.03 5.59
CA GLN A 576 52.16 -34.27 5.93
C GLN A 576 52.28 -34.45 7.46
N LEU A 577 52.61 -33.38 8.18
CA LEU A 577 52.60 -33.40 9.64
C LEU A 577 51.20 -33.69 10.19
N ALA A 578 50.14 -33.10 9.61
CA ALA A 578 48.76 -33.39 9.98
C ALA A 578 48.40 -34.88 9.75
N SER A 579 48.93 -35.53 8.69
CA SER A 579 48.77 -36.98 8.45
C SER A 579 49.42 -37.79 9.55
N ILE A 580 50.64 -37.45 9.97
CA ILE A 580 51.33 -38.09 11.08
C ILE A 580 50.51 -37.93 12.38
N MET A 581 49.95 -36.75 12.65
CA MET A 581 49.11 -36.53 13.83
C MET A 581 47.82 -37.33 13.79
N ARG A 582 47.16 -37.42 12.63
CA ARG A 582 45.96 -38.28 12.46
C ARG A 582 46.27 -39.76 12.74
N TYR A 583 47.42 -40.24 12.26
CA TYR A 583 47.84 -41.60 12.55
C TYR A 583 48.03 -41.82 14.05
N GLN A 584 48.72 -40.93 14.75
CA GLN A 584 48.91 -41.03 16.19
C GLN A 584 47.57 -40.93 16.97
N ALA A 585 46.66 -40.07 16.53
CA ALA A 585 45.35 -39.97 17.14
C ALA A 585 44.50 -41.24 16.95
N LYS A 586 44.60 -41.89 15.78
CA LYS A 586 43.98 -43.18 15.51
C LYS A 586 44.52 -44.27 16.44
N GLU A 587 45.85 -44.44 16.57
CA GLU A 587 46.48 -45.39 17.47
C GLU A 587 46.01 -45.22 18.93
N LEU A 588 45.93 -43.96 19.36
CA LEU A 588 45.41 -43.63 20.69
C LEU A 588 43.94 -44.05 20.88
N ALA A 589 43.08 -43.78 19.88
CA ALA A 589 41.68 -44.13 19.92
C ALA A 589 41.44 -45.63 20.01
N TYR A 590 42.31 -46.44 19.40
CA TYR A 590 42.32 -47.93 19.54
C TYR A 590 42.93 -48.41 20.84
N LYS A 591 43.30 -47.48 21.78
CA LYS A 591 43.96 -47.81 23.07
C LYS A 591 45.35 -48.50 22.92
N HIS A 592 45.96 -48.30 21.77
CA HIS A 592 47.33 -48.72 21.58
C HIS A 592 48.28 -47.74 22.29
N LYS A 593 49.46 -48.24 22.74
CA LYS A 593 50.46 -47.34 23.30
C LYS A 593 51.04 -46.44 22.18
N VAL A 594 50.85 -45.12 22.31
CA VAL A 594 51.51 -44.19 21.42
C VAL A 594 53.02 -44.28 21.60
N LYS A 595 53.74 -44.43 20.50
CA LYS A 595 55.21 -44.48 20.55
C LYS A 595 55.72 -43.13 20.99
N PRO A 596 56.66 -43.07 21.92
CA PRO A 596 57.21 -41.82 22.41
C PRO A 596 58.03 -41.01 21.36
N THR A 597 58.43 -41.71 20.28
CA THR A 597 59.19 -41.09 19.18
C THR A 597 58.74 -41.66 17.85
N VAL A 598 58.46 -40.78 16.89
CA VAL A 598 58.21 -41.15 15.50
C VAL A 598 59.52 -41.37 14.80
N THR A 599 59.68 -42.53 14.16
CA THR A 599 60.89 -42.94 13.44
C THR A 599 60.71 -42.95 11.94
N LYS A 600 61.80 -43.02 11.16
CA LYS A 600 61.76 -43.09 9.68
C LYS A 600 60.93 -44.26 9.15
N THR A 601 60.89 -45.37 9.89
CA THR A 601 60.09 -46.54 9.53
C THR A 601 58.57 -46.39 9.74
N ASP A 602 58.18 -45.45 10.60
CA ASP A 602 56.76 -45.16 10.84
C ASP A 602 56.13 -44.30 9.71
N LEU A 603 56.94 -43.67 8.85
CA LEU A 603 56.49 -42.92 7.69
C LEU A 603 55.96 -43.80 6.54
N ASN A 604 56.31 -45.11 6.52
CA ASN A 604 55.87 -46.02 5.48
C ASN A 604 54.53 -46.72 5.83
N LYS A 605 53.92 -46.38 6.95
CA LYS A 605 52.63 -46.88 7.43
C LYS A 605 51.51 -45.89 7.20
#